data_1a97892e3594e2ccfea5d2da3bef9d47
#
_entry.id   1a97892e3594e2ccfea5d2da3bef9d47
#
_cell.length_a   1.000
_cell.length_b   1.000
_cell.length_c   1.000
_cell.angle_alpha   90.00
_cell.angle_beta   90.00
_cell.angle_gamma   90.00
#
_symmetry.space_group_name_H-M   'P 1'
#
loop_
_entity.id
_entity.type
_entity.pdbx_description
1 polymer ?
#
loop_
_entity_poly.entity_id
_entity_poly.type
_entity_poly.pdbx_seq_one_letter_code
_entity_poly.pdbx_strand_id
1 'polypeptide(L)'
;MYRALTWWFLAEGADTGDAALIAARAAEPSIEVSADPDDPWTRVNGRDVSRDIRTNEVSAHVSVVARVPAVREHLIRRQRAIIASAGQGIVAEGRDIGTVVAPAAQLKVFLTADPGARARRRAAELSADAGETEAAQARRDRLDAAQSEKAADALLLDATELSLDEVIGEIARLARERCLLACAGDKSS
;
A
#
# COMPACT_ATOMS: atom_id res chain seq x y z
N MET A 1 -4.31 -4.98 2.14
CA MET A 1 -4.32 -5.88 3.31
C MET A 1 -4.57 -5.15 4.63
N TYR A 2 -3.82 -4.08 5.03
CA TYR A 2 -4.10 -3.32 6.28
C TYR A 2 -5.52 -2.78 6.34
N ARG A 3 -6.04 -2.21 5.25
CA ARG A 3 -7.43 -1.73 5.18
C ARG A 3 -8.45 -2.87 5.33
N ALA A 4 -8.15 -4.06 4.80
CA ALA A 4 -9.01 -5.24 4.93
C ALA A 4 -9.09 -5.73 6.39
N LEU A 5 -7.95 -5.77 7.08
CA LEU A 5 -7.91 -6.09 8.51
C LEU A 5 -8.64 -5.03 9.35
N THR A 6 -8.45 -3.74 9.03
CA THR A 6 -9.17 -2.65 9.70
C THR A 6 -10.68 -2.75 9.49
N TRP A 7 -11.12 -3.01 8.26
CA TRP A 7 -12.53 -3.23 7.94
C TRP A 7 -13.11 -4.37 8.77
N TRP A 8 -12.38 -5.49 8.89
CA TRP A 8 -12.83 -6.62 9.68
C TRP A 8 -13.02 -6.26 11.17
N PHE A 9 -12.06 -5.56 11.78
CA PHE A 9 -12.21 -5.10 13.16
C PHE A 9 -13.42 -4.18 13.35
N LEU A 10 -13.66 -3.27 12.42
CA LEU A 10 -14.81 -2.37 12.46
C LEU A 10 -16.13 -3.16 12.30
N ALA A 11 -16.16 -4.14 11.39
CA ALA A 11 -17.34 -4.99 11.19
C ALA A 11 -17.66 -5.87 12.41
N GLU A 12 -16.63 -6.26 13.19
CA GLU A 12 -16.78 -6.98 14.47
C GLU A 12 -17.11 -6.03 15.64
N GLY A 13 -17.22 -4.72 15.41
CA GLY A 13 -17.46 -3.74 16.47
C GLY A 13 -16.30 -3.58 17.45
N ALA A 14 -15.09 -3.94 17.06
CA ALA A 14 -13.90 -3.84 17.90
C ALA A 14 -13.44 -2.39 18.03
N ASP A 15 -12.99 -2.00 19.24
CA ASP A 15 -12.31 -0.73 19.43
C ASP A 15 -10.92 -0.79 18.80
N THR A 16 -10.74 -0.11 17.67
CA THR A 16 -9.45 -0.02 16.98
C THR A 16 -8.38 0.77 17.76
N GLY A 17 -8.76 1.49 18.81
CA GLY A 17 -7.83 2.14 19.74
C GLY A 17 -7.22 1.18 20.77
N ASP A 18 -7.84 0.02 21.01
CA ASP A 18 -7.30 -1.00 21.90
C ASP A 18 -6.23 -1.84 21.19
N ALA A 19 -4.97 -1.41 21.32
CA ALA A 19 -3.84 -2.09 20.69
C ALA A 19 -3.65 -3.53 21.18
N ALA A 20 -4.02 -3.87 22.41
CA ALA A 20 -3.89 -5.21 22.95
C ALA A 20 -4.93 -6.16 22.32
N LEU A 21 -6.18 -5.71 22.22
CA LEU A 21 -7.24 -6.43 21.50
C LEU A 21 -6.85 -6.68 20.04
N ILE A 22 -6.41 -5.62 19.34
CA ILE A 22 -6.01 -5.69 17.93
C ILE A 22 -4.83 -6.66 17.76
N ALA A 23 -3.82 -6.61 18.63
CA ALA A 23 -2.68 -7.51 18.59
C ALA A 23 -3.08 -8.98 18.78
N ALA A 24 -3.95 -9.26 19.76
CA ALA A 24 -4.40 -10.62 20.05
C ALA A 24 -5.17 -11.25 18.89
N ARG A 25 -5.94 -10.44 18.15
CA ARG A 25 -6.86 -10.90 17.10
C ARG A 25 -6.37 -10.70 15.67
N ALA A 26 -5.14 -10.16 15.47
CA ALA A 26 -4.61 -9.77 14.15
C ALA A 26 -4.57 -10.93 13.12
N ALA A 27 -4.46 -12.17 13.57
CA ALA A 27 -4.36 -13.35 12.72
C ALA A 27 -5.69 -14.13 12.57
N GLU A 28 -6.79 -13.68 13.20
CA GLU A 28 -8.08 -14.39 13.12
C GLU A 28 -8.68 -14.38 11.70
N PRO A 29 -8.73 -13.22 10.97
CA PRO A 29 -9.35 -13.23 9.65
C PRO A 29 -8.42 -13.78 8.58
N SER A 30 -9.00 -14.59 7.67
CA SER A 30 -8.33 -14.91 6.40
C SER A 30 -8.44 -13.69 5.47
N ILE A 31 -7.30 -13.09 5.11
CA ILE A 31 -7.25 -11.96 4.18
C ILE A 31 -6.59 -12.43 2.88
N GLU A 32 -7.31 -12.38 1.79
CA GLU A 32 -6.86 -12.77 0.47
C GLU A 32 -6.89 -11.56 -0.47
N VAL A 33 -5.91 -11.48 -1.37
CA VAL A 33 -5.83 -10.44 -2.39
C VAL A 33 -5.48 -11.06 -3.72
N SER A 34 -6.12 -10.59 -4.78
CA SER A 34 -5.71 -10.96 -6.14
C SER A 34 -4.39 -10.27 -6.48
N ALA A 35 -3.49 -11.02 -7.12
CA ALA A 35 -2.30 -10.49 -7.78
C ALA A 35 -2.53 -10.29 -9.29
N ASP A 36 -3.71 -10.66 -9.80
CA ASP A 36 -4.09 -10.46 -11.19
C ASP A 36 -4.50 -8.99 -11.41
N PRO A 37 -3.80 -8.23 -12.28
CA PRO A 37 -4.14 -6.84 -12.54
C PRO A 37 -5.47 -6.67 -13.29
N ASP A 38 -5.92 -7.68 -14.02
CA ASP A 38 -7.16 -7.64 -14.81
C ASP A 38 -8.40 -8.02 -13.97
N ASP A 39 -8.19 -8.72 -12.84
CA ASP A 39 -9.25 -9.08 -11.88
C ASP A 39 -8.83 -8.77 -10.44
N PRO A 40 -8.73 -7.48 -10.05
CA PRO A 40 -8.30 -7.08 -8.72
C PRO A 40 -9.43 -7.23 -7.70
N TRP A 41 -9.23 -8.05 -6.66
CA TRP A 41 -10.15 -8.19 -5.54
C TRP A 41 -9.43 -8.33 -4.20
N THR A 42 -10.15 -8.03 -3.13
CA THR A 42 -9.72 -8.26 -1.74
C THR A 42 -10.84 -8.97 -0.99
N ARG A 43 -10.54 -10.11 -0.37
CA ARG A 43 -11.50 -10.88 0.42
C ARG A 43 -11.07 -10.99 1.86
N VAL A 44 -12.07 -10.98 2.74
CA VAL A 44 -11.92 -11.28 4.17
C VAL A 44 -12.89 -12.39 4.53
N ASN A 45 -12.38 -13.52 5.00
CA ASN A 45 -13.16 -14.72 5.29
C ASN A 45 -14.04 -15.14 4.11
N GLY A 46 -13.51 -15.05 2.89
CA GLY A 46 -14.21 -15.39 1.64
C GLY A 46 -15.15 -14.30 1.09
N ARG A 47 -15.51 -13.27 1.89
CA ARG A 47 -16.33 -12.14 1.43
C ARG A 47 -15.47 -11.12 0.67
N ASP A 48 -15.92 -10.71 -0.51
CA ASP A 48 -15.31 -9.60 -1.24
C ASP A 48 -15.61 -8.27 -0.54
N VAL A 49 -14.53 -7.57 -0.17
CA VAL A 49 -14.56 -6.28 0.54
C VAL A 49 -13.86 -5.17 -0.25
N SER A 50 -13.63 -5.36 -1.53
CA SER A 50 -12.84 -4.45 -2.38
C SER A 50 -13.37 -3.02 -2.40
N ARG A 51 -14.69 -2.84 -2.25
CA ARG A 51 -15.33 -1.53 -2.11
C ARG A 51 -15.36 -1.06 -0.65
N ASP A 52 -15.71 -1.95 0.26
CA ASP A 52 -15.91 -1.66 1.68
C ASP A 52 -14.63 -1.10 2.34
N ILE A 53 -13.47 -1.58 1.93
CA ILE A 53 -12.17 -1.12 2.44
C ILE A 53 -11.78 0.30 2.00
N ARG A 54 -12.53 0.93 1.10
CA ARG A 54 -12.26 2.28 0.57
C ARG A 54 -13.07 3.38 1.25
N THR A 55 -13.91 3.05 2.21
CA THR A 55 -14.73 3.99 2.96
C THR A 55 -13.90 4.98 3.79
N ASN A 56 -14.52 6.10 4.14
CA ASN A 56 -13.92 7.11 5.03
C ASN A 56 -13.68 6.54 6.43
N GLU A 57 -14.56 5.68 6.92
CA GLU A 57 -14.45 5.02 8.21
C GLU A 57 -13.17 4.17 8.27
N VAL A 58 -12.97 3.26 7.31
CA VAL A 58 -11.73 2.47 7.23
C VAL A 58 -10.50 3.39 7.11
N SER A 59 -10.62 4.48 6.34
CA SER A 59 -9.52 5.43 6.14
C SER A 59 -9.14 6.15 7.44
N ALA A 60 -10.09 6.42 8.33
CA ALA A 60 -9.84 7.08 9.62
C ALA A 60 -9.10 6.16 10.61
N HIS A 61 -9.32 4.85 10.53
CA HIS A 61 -8.83 3.88 11.51
C HIS A 61 -7.57 3.11 11.06
N VAL A 62 -7.31 3.01 9.75
CA VAL A 62 -6.25 2.15 9.21
C VAL A 62 -4.85 2.46 9.74
N SER A 63 -4.51 3.74 9.95
CA SER A 63 -3.18 4.11 10.45
C SER A 63 -2.98 3.71 11.91
N VAL A 64 -4.04 3.67 12.71
CA VAL A 64 -3.99 3.21 14.11
C VAL A 64 -3.75 1.71 14.14
N VAL A 65 -4.54 0.93 13.42
CA VAL A 65 -4.39 -0.53 13.32
C VAL A 65 -3.02 -0.93 12.74
N ALA A 66 -2.56 -0.22 11.70
CA ALA A 66 -1.28 -0.50 11.04
C ALA A 66 -0.04 -0.23 11.93
N ARG A 67 -0.17 0.50 13.01
CA ARG A 67 0.94 0.76 13.97
C ARG A 67 1.13 -0.35 14.98
N VAL A 68 0.16 -1.26 15.14
CA VAL A 68 0.27 -2.38 16.08
C VAL A 68 1.33 -3.38 15.58
N PRO A 69 2.39 -3.68 16.36
CA PRO A 69 3.49 -4.52 15.89
C PRO A 69 3.06 -5.91 15.42
N ALA A 70 2.15 -6.57 16.14
CA ALA A 70 1.63 -7.89 15.77
C ALA A 70 0.89 -7.89 14.43
N VAL A 71 0.13 -6.82 14.13
CA VAL A 71 -0.50 -6.61 12.82
C VAL A 71 0.54 -6.52 11.72
N ARG A 72 1.57 -5.71 11.94
CA ARG A 72 2.65 -5.53 10.96
C ARG A 72 3.37 -6.85 10.69
N GLU A 73 3.80 -7.54 11.74
CA GLU A 73 4.49 -8.83 11.61
C GLU A 73 3.65 -9.84 10.83
N HIS A 74 2.36 -9.96 11.15
CA HIS A 74 1.45 -10.87 10.46
C HIS A 74 1.29 -10.51 8.98
N LEU A 75 1.01 -9.25 8.67
CA LEU A 75 0.76 -8.83 7.29
C LEU A 75 2.03 -8.79 6.43
N ILE A 76 3.19 -8.42 6.99
CA ILE A 76 4.49 -8.48 6.29
C ILE A 76 4.81 -9.92 5.88
N ARG A 77 4.61 -10.90 6.75
CA ARG A 77 4.79 -12.32 6.40
C ARG A 77 3.90 -12.73 5.22
N ARG A 78 2.63 -12.33 5.23
CA ARG A 78 1.71 -12.63 4.14
C ARG A 78 2.10 -11.93 2.83
N GLN A 79 2.45 -10.66 2.88
CA GLN A 79 2.94 -9.90 1.72
C GLN A 79 4.18 -10.56 1.11
N ARG A 80 5.14 -10.96 1.94
CA ARG A 80 6.34 -11.68 1.48
C ARG A 80 6.00 -13.02 0.82
N ALA A 81 5.06 -13.77 1.38
CA ALA A 81 4.62 -15.04 0.79
C ALA A 81 3.97 -14.84 -0.59
N ILE A 82 3.13 -13.81 -0.75
CA ILE A 82 2.52 -13.45 -2.04
C ILE A 82 3.61 -13.07 -3.06
N ILE A 83 4.56 -12.22 -2.67
CA ILE A 83 5.66 -11.79 -3.54
C ILE A 83 6.50 -13.00 -3.97
N ALA A 84 6.83 -13.89 -3.05
CA ALA A 84 7.63 -15.08 -3.34
C ALA A 84 6.92 -16.10 -4.26
N SER A 85 5.58 -16.12 -4.24
CA SER A 85 4.79 -17.00 -5.11
C SER A 85 4.53 -16.45 -6.51
N ALA A 86 4.86 -15.18 -6.76
CA ALA A 86 4.61 -14.51 -8.04
C ALA A 86 5.68 -14.90 -9.08
N GLY A 87 5.45 -15.98 -9.82
CA GLY A 87 6.43 -16.56 -10.77
C GLY A 87 6.79 -15.67 -11.97
N GLN A 88 5.93 -14.72 -12.35
CA GLN A 88 6.16 -13.80 -13.49
C GLN A 88 6.44 -12.35 -13.05
N GLY A 89 6.72 -12.13 -11.76
CA GLY A 89 6.88 -10.81 -11.17
C GLY A 89 5.59 -10.26 -10.58
N ILE A 90 5.74 -9.22 -9.77
CA ILE A 90 4.62 -8.57 -9.09
C ILE A 90 4.93 -7.09 -8.86
N VAL A 91 3.93 -6.25 -8.94
CA VAL A 91 4.00 -4.87 -8.49
C VAL A 91 3.29 -4.77 -7.14
N ALA A 92 3.99 -4.25 -6.15
CA ALA A 92 3.45 -4.03 -4.81
C ALA A 92 3.54 -2.56 -4.42
N GLU A 93 2.47 -2.04 -3.84
CA GLU A 93 2.42 -0.67 -3.34
C GLU A 93 2.21 -0.64 -1.82
N GLY A 94 2.80 0.35 -1.16
CA GLY A 94 2.63 0.57 0.28
C GLY A 94 3.63 1.56 0.83
N ARG A 95 3.63 1.75 2.15
CA ARG A 95 4.47 2.75 2.82
C ARG A 95 5.90 2.27 3.03
N ASP A 96 6.07 0.98 3.31
CA ASP A 96 7.33 0.35 3.70
C ASP A 96 7.70 -0.85 2.81
N ILE A 97 7.13 -0.93 1.62
CA ILE A 97 7.37 -2.06 0.72
C ILE A 97 8.85 -2.17 0.37
N GLY A 98 9.47 -1.07 -0.05
CA GLY A 98 10.87 -1.06 -0.48
C GLY A 98 11.90 -1.12 0.65
N THR A 99 11.50 -0.80 1.88
CA THR A 99 12.40 -0.80 3.05
C THR A 99 12.29 -2.05 3.91
N VAL A 100 11.07 -2.57 4.07
CA VAL A 100 10.77 -3.65 5.03
C VAL A 100 10.27 -4.92 4.34
N VAL A 101 9.25 -4.80 3.48
CA VAL A 101 8.59 -5.99 2.92
C VAL A 101 9.46 -6.66 1.86
N ALA A 102 9.93 -5.90 0.87
CA ALA A 102 10.72 -6.36 -0.26
C ALA A 102 12.00 -5.51 -0.45
N PRO A 103 12.94 -5.53 0.53
CA PRO A 103 14.15 -4.74 0.44
C PRO A 103 15.10 -5.15 -0.71
N ALA A 104 14.91 -6.36 -1.26
CA ALA A 104 15.64 -6.87 -2.42
C ALA A 104 14.88 -6.70 -3.75
N ALA A 105 13.81 -5.91 -3.80
CA ALA A 105 13.07 -5.66 -5.04
C ALA A 105 13.98 -5.06 -6.11
N GLN A 106 13.87 -5.56 -7.35
CA GLN A 106 14.70 -5.15 -8.49
C GLN A 106 14.49 -3.69 -8.89
N LEU A 107 13.28 -3.18 -8.72
CA LEU A 107 12.94 -1.77 -8.92
C LEU A 107 12.19 -1.26 -7.70
N LYS A 108 12.63 -0.14 -7.15
CA LYS A 108 11.94 0.59 -6.11
C LYS A 108 11.71 2.01 -6.58
N VAL A 109 10.47 2.43 -6.57
CA VAL A 109 10.07 3.81 -6.89
C VAL A 109 9.44 4.43 -5.66
N PHE A 110 10.02 5.53 -5.20
CA PHE A 110 9.41 6.36 -4.16
C PHE A 110 8.62 7.47 -4.82
N LEU A 111 7.29 7.26 -4.86
CA LEU A 111 6.37 8.21 -5.47
C LEU A 111 6.01 9.30 -4.47
N THR A 112 6.22 10.55 -4.85
CA THR A 112 5.86 11.73 -4.06
C THR A 112 5.02 12.70 -4.89
N ALA A 113 4.33 13.62 -4.22
CA ALA A 113 3.68 14.77 -4.83
C ALA A 113 3.45 15.84 -3.77
N ASP A 114 3.32 17.08 -4.19
CA ASP A 114 2.93 18.19 -3.33
C ASP A 114 1.65 17.89 -2.55
N PRO A 115 1.54 18.27 -1.26
CA PRO A 115 0.38 17.99 -0.44
C PRO A 115 -0.94 18.49 -1.04
N GLY A 116 -0.95 19.69 -1.64
CA GLY A 116 -2.12 20.25 -2.31
C GLY A 116 -2.51 19.46 -3.55
N ALA A 117 -1.54 19.00 -4.36
CA ALA A 117 -1.81 18.14 -5.53
C ALA A 117 -2.46 16.82 -5.09
N ARG A 118 -1.96 16.19 -4.02
CA ARG A 118 -2.53 14.96 -3.45
C ARG A 118 -3.95 15.18 -2.92
N ALA A 119 -4.18 16.28 -2.22
CA ALA A 119 -5.50 16.62 -1.70
C ALA A 119 -6.52 16.82 -2.83
N ARG A 120 -6.17 17.56 -3.88
CA ARG A 120 -7.03 17.75 -5.07
C ARG A 120 -7.38 16.42 -5.74
N ARG A 121 -6.40 15.53 -5.97
CA ARG A 121 -6.65 14.20 -6.55
C ARG A 121 -7.61 13.39 -5.69
N ARG A 122 -7.38 13.37 -4.38
CA ARG A 122 -8.22 12.63 -3.45
C ARG A 122 -9.63 13.20 -3.35
N ALA A 123 -9.80 14.51 -3.38
CA ALA A 123 -11.11 15.16 -3.40
C ALA A 123 -11.89 14.78 -4.67
N ALA A 124 -11.22 14.78 -5.83
CA ALA A 124 -11.83 14.35 -7.08
C ALA A 124 -12.29 12.88 -7.05
N GLU A 125 -11.49 11.98 -6.47
CA GLU A 125 -11.86 10.56 -6.30
C GLU A 125 -13.08 10.37 -5.39
N LEU A 126 -13.20 11.18 -4.33
CA LEU A 126 -14.23 11.04 -3.32
C LEU A 126 -15.44 11.94 -3.56
N SER A 127 -15.40 12.82 -4.55
CA SER A 127 -16.38 13.90 -4.74
C SER A 127 -16.58 14.72 -3.46
N ALA A 128 -15.47 15.01 -2.75
CA ALA A 128 -15.42 15.63 -1.43
C ALA A 128 -14.77 17.03 -1.50
N ASP A 129 -14.88 17.80 -0.41
CA ASP A 129 -14.17 19.08 -0.30
C ASP A 129 -12.65 18.89 -0.19
N ALA A 130 -11.90 19.71 -0.94
CA ALA A 130 -10.44 19.59 -0.99
C ALA A 130 -9.78 19.98 0.34
N GLY A 131 -10.31 20.95 1.08
CA GLY A 131 -9.74 21.41 2.36
C GLY A 131 -9.90 20.37 3.47
N GLU A 132 -11.08 19.76 3.59
CA GLU A 132 -11.31 18.65 4.53
C GLU A 132 -10.44 17.45 4.18
N THR A 133 -10.28 17.16 2.90
CA THR A 133 -9.43 16.08 2.40
C THR A 133 -7.96 16.35 2.70
N GLU A 134 -7.48 17.59 2.60
CA GLU A 134 -6.10 17.97 2.91
C GLU A 134 -5.78 17.77 4.41
N ALA A 135 -6.67 18.22 5.31
CA ALA A 135 -6.50 18.04 6.75
C ALA A 135 -6.46 16.56 7.15
N ALA A 136 -7.36 15.74 6.58
CA ALA A 136 -7.38 14.29 6.79
C ALA A 136 -6.11 13.61 6.24
N GLN A 137 -5.64 14.03 5.07
CA GLN A 137 -4.41 13.53 4.45
C GLN A 137 -3.18 13.90 5.28
N ALA A 138 -3.05 15.15 5.72
CA ALA A 138 -1.95 15.60 6.56
C ALA A 138 -1.90 14.87 7.92
N ARG A 139 -3.06 14.54 8.50
CA ARG A 139 -3.13 13.70 9.70
C ARG A 139 -2.60 12.30 9.44
N ARG A 140 -2.99 11.66 8.34
CA ARG A 140 -2.50 10.33 7.97
C ARG A 140 -1.01 10.33 7.70
N ASP A 141 -0.50 11.31 6.96
CA ASP A 141 0.92 11.43 6.65
C ASP A 141 1.76 11.55 7.92
N ARG A 142 1.30 12.30 8.93
CA ARG A 142 1.96 12.34 10.24
C ARG A 142 1.96 10.99 10.96
N LEU A 143 0.86 10.25 10.89
CA LEU A 143 0.76 8.93 11.52
C LEU A 143 1.62 7.88 10.81
N ASP A 144 1.76 8.00 9.50
CA ASP A 144 2.49 7.06 8.65
C ASP A 144 3.97 7.45 8.45
N ALA A 145 4.40 8.64 8.91
CA ALA A 145 5.74 9.21 8.64
C ALA A 145 6.89 8.25 9.00
N ALA A 146 6.83 7.64 10.18
CA ALA A 146 7.84 6.68 10.64
C ALA A 146 7.94 5.40 9.78
N GLN A 147 6.94 5.14 8.93
CA GLN A 147 6.86 3.96 8.07
C GLN A 147 7.03 4.30 6.58
N SER A 148 7.13 5.58 6.24
CA SER A 148 7.15 6.09 4.87
C SER A 148 8.54 6.59 4.47
N GLU A 149 9.58 5.92 4.91
CA GLU A 149 10.95 6.28 4.54
C GLU A 149 11.30 5.76 3.14
N LYS A 150 11.96 6.63 2.36
CA LYS A 150 12.50 6.25 1.06
C LYS A 150 13.65 5.27 1.24
N ALA A 151 13.58 4.09 0.61
CA ALA A 151 14.72 3.18 0.55
C ALA A 151 15.93 3.87 -0.13
N ALA A 152 17.14 3.58 0.34
CA ALA A 152 18.34 4.25 -0.15
C ALA A 152 18.55 4.09 -1.67
N ASP A 153 18.13 2.95 -2.20
CA ASP A 153 18.22 2.58 -3.63
C ASP A 153 16.90 2.86 -4.41
N ALA A 154 15.92 3.52 -3.80
CA ALA A 154 14.69 3.88 -4.49
C ALA A 154 14.87 5.11 -5.37
N LEU A 155 14.37 5.04 -6.60
CA LEU A 155 14.25 6.17 -7.50
C LEU A 155 13.13 7.09 -6.99
N LEU A 156 13.41 8.38 -6.93
CA LEU A 156 12.39 9.38 -6.59
C LEU A 156 11.63 9.76 -7.85
N LEU A 157 10.30 9.66 -7.78
CA LEU A 157 9.39 10.13 -8.82
C LEU A 157 8.44 11.16 -8.21
N ASP A 158 8.64 12.42 -8.59
CA ASP A 158 7.72 13.50 -8.21
C ASP A 158 6.58 13.58 -9.22
N ALA A 159 5.38 13.27 -8.76
CA ALA A 159 4.18 13.27 -9.56
C ALA A 159 3.33 14.55 -9.40
N THR A 160 3.87 15.63 -8.84
CA THR A 160 3.13 16.87 -8.56
C THR A 160 2.39 17.36 -9.80
N GLU A 161 3.09 17.48 -10.92
CA GLU A 161 2.55 17.99 -12.18
C GLU A 161 2.16 16.88 -13.19
N LEU A 162 2.39 15.61 -12.85
CA LEU A 162 2.13 14.50 -13.76
C LEU A 162 0.69 14.03 -13.69
N SER A 163 0.10 13.69 -14.81
CA SER A 163 -1.14 12.92 -14.92
C SER A 163 -0.93 11.46 -14.48
N LEU A 164 -2.01 10.72 -14.28
CA LEU A 164 -1.95 9.29 -13.97
C LEU A 164 -1.23 8.51 -15.08
N ASP A 165 -1.56 8.79 -16.34
CA ASP A 165 -0.98 8.09 -17.50
C ASP A 165 0.53 8.37 -17.64
N GLU A 166 0.97 9.59 -17.35
CA GLU A 166 2.40 9.92 -17.34
C GLU A 166 3.14 9.21 -16.22
N VAL A 167 2.56 9.12 -15.01
CA VAL A 167 3.15 8.33 -13.91
C VAL A 167 3.25 6.85 -14.28
N ILE A 168 2.18 6.27 -14.85
CA ILE A 168 2.18 4.88 -15.30
C ILE A 168 3.24 4.67 -16.38
N GLY A 169 3.30 5.56 -17.37
CA GLY A 169 4.28 5.53 -18.47
C GLY A 169 5.72 5.52 -17.95
N GLU A 170 6.03 6.40 -17.00
CA GLU A 170 7.37 6.51 -16.42
C GLU A 170 7.75 5.27 -15.60
N ILE A 171 6.85 4.75 -14.76
CA ILE A 171 7.10 3.52 -14.00
C ILE A 171 7.29 2.33 -14.95
N ALA A 172 6.49 2.23 -16.01
CA ALA A 172 6.61 1.17 -17.01
C ALA A 172 7.95 1.26 -17.79
N ARG A 173 8.42 2.48 -18.11
CA ARG A 173 9.72 2.72 -18.71
C ARG A 173 10.85 2.22 -17.80
N LEU A 174 10.84 2.64 -16.52
CA LEU A 174 11.81 2.23 -15.52
C LEU A 174 11.84 0.70 -15.32
N ALA A 175 10.68 0.06 -15.32
CA ALA A 175 10.57 -1.40 -15.19
C ALA A 175 11.22 -2.12 -16.40
N ARG A 176 10.95 -1.66 -17.63
CA ARG A 176 11.57 -2.23 -18.85
C ARG A 176 13.08 -2.09 -18.83
N GLU A 177 13.60 -0.94 -18.45
CA GLU A 177 15.05 -0.70 -18.35
C GLU A 177 15.71 -1.65 -17.34
N ARG A 178 15.09 -1.86 -16.19
CA ARG A 178 15.59 -2.80 -15.18
C ARG A 178 15.53 -4.26 -15.64
N CYS A 179 14.45 -4.67 -16.30
CA CYS A 179 14.35 -6.02 -16.89
C CYS A 179 15.44 -6.24 -17.96
N LEU A 180 15.68 -5.26 -18.84
CA LEU A 180 16.70 -5.37 -19.88
C LEU A 180 18.12 -5.49 -19.28
N LEU A 181 18.43 -4.74 -18.23
CA LEU A 181 19.70 -4.82 -17.52
C LEU A 181 19.90 -6.17 -16.82
N ALA A 182 18.85 -6.74 -16.21
CA ALA A 182 18.90 -8.06 -15.60
C ALA A 182 19.17 -9.16 -16.63
N CYS A 183 18.51 -9.12 -17.79
CA CYS A 183 18.75 -10.07 -18.89
C CYS A 183 20.13 -9.92 -19.53
N ALA A 184 20.73 -8.75 -19.50
CA ALA A 184 22.09 -8.53 -20.03
C ALA A 184 23.18 -9.04 -19.08
N GLY A 185 22.94 -8.96 -17.76
CA GLY A 185 23.90 -9.44 -16.75
C GLY A 185 24.00 -10.96 -16.67
N ASP A 186 22.93 -11.68 -16.99
CA ASP A 186 22.87 -13.16 -16.91
C ASP A 186 23.61 -13.85 -18.11
N LYS A 187 23.98 -13.09 -19.15
CA LYS A 187 24.74 -13.60 -20.31
C LYS A 187 26.25 -13.49 -20.16
N SER A 188 26.73 -13.04 -19.00
CA SER A 188 28.16 -12.78 -18.74
C SER A 188 28.76 -13.71 -17.67
N SER A 189 28.11 -14.85 -17.37
CA SER A 189 28.62 -15.84 -16.41
C SER A 189 28.83 -17.19 -17.06
#